data_e4b53ff0b664bcbca370465a7737fdcf
#
_entry.id   e4b53ff0b664bcbca370465a7737fdcf
#
_cell.length_a   1.000
_cell.length_b   1.000
_cell.length_c   1.000
_cell.angle_alpha   90.00
_cell.angle_beta   90.00
_cell.angle_gamma   90.00
#
_symmetry.space_group_name_H-M   'P 1'
#
loop_
_entity.id
_entity.type
_entity.pdbx_description
1 polymer ?
#
loop_
_entity_poly.entity_id
_entity_poly.type
_entity_poly.pdbx_seq_one_letter_code
_entity_poly.pdbx_strand_id
1 'polypeptide(L)'
;MTSIELSSGTIDYTDTGGDGPVLVLLHGLMMDASLWDGPIAGLSLEHRCVAPTLPLGAHRHPMHPDADLSLPGIARLVAEFMDRLELTDVTLVGNDTGGALVQLLMTSDVPAALGRAVLVSCDAFDNFPPGLTGKTLVAAGKLPPGLFGLFMQQMRLRAVRRLPIAFGWLTERGDASVARWMQPVLTQAGIRRDTVRVLRAVAASARGGLLVATAERLPEFKHPALVVWASEDRVMPREHGSRLAALLPVGQLVEVEDSYTLIPLDQPARLAEIIGEFTGAVKAR
;
A
#
# COMPACT_ATOMS: atom_id res chain seq x y z
N MET A 1 -18.64 -5.38 -2.08
CA MET A 1 -17.40 -5.66 -1.32
C MET A 1 -17.56 -7.04 -0.74
N THR A 2 -16.66 -7.93 -0.99
CA THR A 2 -16.66 -9.34 -0.56
C THR A 2 -15.70 -9.48 0.62
N SER A 3 -15.94 -10.47 1.51
CA SER A 3 -15.05 -10.74 2.64
C SER A 3 -14.47 -12.15 2.52
N ILE A 4 -13.27 -12.34 3.03
CA ILE A 4 -12.60 -13.63 3.09
C ILE A 4 -11.98 -13.85 4.47
N GLU A 5 -12.12 -15.05 5.00
CA GLU A 5 -11.49 -15.46 6.25
C GLU A 5 -10.09 -15.99 5.98
N LEU A 6 -9.09 -15.42 6.65
CA LEU A 6 -7.69 -15.79 6.57
C LEU A 6 -7.14 -16.14 7.97
N SER A 7 -5.93 -16.62 8.04
CA SER A 7 -5.29 -17.02 9.30
C SER A 7 -5.23 -15.94 10.37
N SER A 8 -5.14 -14.67 9.95
CA SER A 8 -5.07 -13.50 10.85
C SER A 8 -6.43 -12.88 11.15
N GLY A 9 -7.51 -13.31 10.50
CA GLY A 9 -8.88 -12.78 10.61
C GLY A 9 -9.51 -12.45 9.27
N THR A 10 -10.70 -11.88 9.31
CA THR A 10 -11.48 -11.54 8.11
C THR A 10 -10.97 -10.24 7.48
N ILE A 11 -10.78 -10.23 6.16
CA ILE A 11 -10.54 -9.00 5.38
C ILE A 11 -11.60 -8.82 4.30
N ASP A 12 -11.92 -7.57 4.03
CA ASP A 12 -12.75 -7.19 2.88
C ASP A 12 -11.88 -7.00 1.64
N TYR A 13 -12.44 -7.24 0.47
CA TYR A 13 -11.76 -6.96 -0.79
C TYR A 13 -12.75 -6.59 -1.90
N THR A 14 -12.25 -5.91 -2.91
CA THR A 14 -12.92 -5.69 -4.19
C THR A 14 -12.31 -6.65 -5.21
N ASP A 15 -13.14 -7.28 -6.03
CA ASP A 15 -12.74 -8.10 -7.17
C ASP A 15 -13.65 -7.75 -8.34
N THR A 16 -13.07 -7.30 -9.43
CA THR A 16 -13.83 -6.94 -10.63
C THR A 16 -14.27 -8.16 -11.45
N GLY A 17 -13.70 -9.34 -11.15
CA GLY A 17 -13.86 -10.50 -12.00
C GLY A 17 -13.19 -10.32 -13.37
N GLY A 18 -13.53 -11.21 -14.32
CA GLY A 18 -12.99 -11.22 -15.68
C GLY A 18 -11.80 -12.14 -15.86
N ASP A 19 -11.46 -12.42 -17.14
CA ASP A 19 -10.42 -13.38 -17.55
C ASP A 19 -9.10 -12.67 -17.97
N GLY A 20 -9.02 -11.35 -17.79
CA GLY A 20 -7.83 -10.58 -18.09
C GLY A 20 -6.67 -10.82 -17.11
N PRO A 21 -5.47 -10.28 -17.41
CA PRO A 21 -4.33 -10.35 -16.49
C PRO A 21 -4.70 -9.86 -15.08
N VAL A 22 -4.24 -10.57 -14.06
CA VAL A 22 -4.62 -10.31 -12.67
C VAL A 22 -3.74 -9.23 -12.06
N LEU A 23 -4.37 -8.20 -11.50
CA LEU A 23 -3.74 -7.16 -10.70
C LEU A 23 -4.16 -7.29 -9.23
N VAL A 24 -3.22 -7.43 -8.30
CA VAL A 24 -3.48 -7.33 -6.87
C VAL A 24 -2.94 -5.98 -6.38
N LEU A 25 -3.83 -5.14 -5.80
CA LEU A 25 -3.59 -3.72 -5.56
C LEU A 25 -3.53 -3.44 -4.05
N LEU A 26 -2.34 -3.13 -3.52
CA LEU A 26 -2.07 -2.97 -2.10
C LEU A 26 -1.98 -1.49 -1.71
N HIS A 27 -2.78 -1.08 -0.73
CA HIS A 27 -2.80 0.27 -0.16
C HIS A 27 -1.81 0.45 1.00
N GLY A 28 -1.62 1.70 1.44
CA GLY A 28 -0.73 2.06 2.54
C GLY A 28 -1.41 2.16 3.92
N LEU A 29 -0.66 2.69 4.91
CA LEU A 29 -1.13 2.91 6.28
C LEU A 29 -2.33 3.87 6.31
N MET A 30 -3.31 3.56 7.16
CA MET A 30 -4.54 4.36 7.37
C MET A 30 -5.41 4.51 6.12
N MET A 31 -5.26 3.62 5.13
CA MET A 31 -6.02 3.57 3.89
C MET A 31 -6.78 2.25 3.76
N ASP A 32 -7.68 2.14 2.81
CA ASP A 32 -8.39 0.93 2.43
C ASP A 32 -8.34 0.71 0.90
N ALA A 33 -8.97 -0.37 0.43
CA ALA A 33 -9.00 -0.74 -0.98
C ALA A 33 -9.53 0.37 -1.92
N SER A 34 -10.35 1.30 -1.40
CA SER A 34 -10.91 2.41 -2.21
C SER A 34 -9.86 3.43 -2.68
N LEU A 35 -8.61 3.32 -2.22
CA LEU A 35 -7.48 4.04 -2.83
C LEU A 35 -7.42 3.77 -4.35
N TRP A 36 -7.78 2.58 -4.75
CA TRP A 36 -7.66 2.07 -6.10
C TRP A 36 -8.91 2.24 -6.97
N ASP A 37 -10.01 2.80 -6.42
CA ASP A 37 -11.27 2.95 -7.17
C ASP A 37 -11.09 3.67 -8.51
N GLY A 38 -10.29 4.75 -8.51
CA GLY A 38 -10.02 5.52 -9.73
C GLY A 38 -9.23 4.73 -10.78
N PRO A 39 -8.05 4.18 -10.47
CA PRO A 39 -7.30 3.33 -11.40
C PRO A 39 -8.07 2.09 -11.85
N ILE A 40 -8.81 1.42 -10.97
CA ILE A 40 -9.64 0.25 -11.30
C ILE A 40 -10.66 0.59 -12.38
N ALA A 41 -11.26 1.78 -12.37
CA ALA A 41 -12.22 2.19 -13.38
C ALA A 41 -11.66 2.14 -14.82
N GLY A 42 -10.36 2.39 -14.99
CA GLY A 42 -9.67 2.24 -16.28
C GLY A 42 -9.15 0.83 -16.54
N LEU A 43 -8.55 0.20 -15.52
CA LEU A 43 -7.88 -1.08 -15.64
C LEU A 43 -8.86 -2.27 -15.80
N SER A 44 -10.03 -2.21 -15.17
CA SER A 44 -10.99 -3.32 -15.17
C SER A 44 -11.62 -3.64 -16.53
N LEU A 45 -11.36 -2.80 -17.54
CA LEU A 45 -11.77 -3.07 -18.92
C LEU A 45 -10.98 -4.23 -19.55
N GLU A 46 -9.73 -4.42 -19.12
CA GLU A 46 -8.82 -5.41 -19.72
C GLU A 46 -8.13 -6.31 -18.66
N HIS A 47 -8.32 -6.01 -17.36
CA HIS A 47 -7.69 -6.72 -16.25
C HIS A 47 -8.71 -7.16 -15.22
N ARG A 48 -8.42 -8.26 -14.54
CA ARG A 48 -9.07 -8.57 -13.26
C ARG A 48 -8.33 -7.84 -12.15
N CYS A 49 -9.00 -6.87 -11.51
CA CYS A 49 -8.45 -6.08 -10.42
C CYS A 49 -8.95 -6.60 -9.07
N VAL A 50 -8.04 -6.97 -8.19
CA VAL A 50 -8.31 -7.47 -6.85
C VAL A 50 -7.64 -6.57 -5.84
N ALA A 51 -8.41 -5.90 -4.98
CA ALA A 51 -7.90 -4.92 -4.02
C ALA A 51 -8.35 -5.31 -2.60
N PRO A 52 -7.48 -5.93 -1.78
CA PRO A 52 -7.78 -6.21 -0.38
C PRO A 52 -7.71 -4.96 0.49
N THR A 53 -8.57 -4.88 1.51
CA THR A 53 -8.43 -3.95 2.62
C THR A 53 -7.59 -4.61 3.72
N LEU A 54 -6.30 -4.29 3.73
CA LEU A 54 -5.34 -4.85 4.66
C LEU A 54 -5.50 -4.28 6.08
N PRO A 55 -5.04 -4.98 7.14
CA PRO A 55 -5.18 -4.52 8.53
C PRO A 55 -4.21 -3.38 8.86
N LEU A 56 -4.20 -2.31 8.07
CA LEU A 56 -3.30 -1.16 8.17
C LEU A 56 -3.95 0.09 8.78
N GLY A 57 -5.12 -0.05 9.44
CA GLY A 57 -5.76 1.03 10.21
C GLY A 57 -7.10 1.51 9.67
N ALA A 58 -7.48 1.16 8.44
CA ALA A 58 -8.81 1.48 7.88
C ALA A 58 -9.66 0.22 7.60
N HIS A 59 -9.21 -0.95 8.02
CA HIS A 59 -9.96 -2.20 7.95
C HIS A 59 -11.20 -2.16 8.87
N ARG A 60 -12.17 -3.06 8.64
CA ARG A 60 -13.47 -3.04 9.31
C ARG A 60 -13.68 -4.18 10.30
N HIS A 61 -12.91 -5.26 10.15
CA HIS A 61 -12.97 -6.43 11.01
C HIS A 61 -11.70 -6.46 11.87
N PRO A 62 -11.83 -6.44 13.22
CA PRO A 62 -10.65 -6.61 14.09
C PRO A 62 -9.96 -7.94 13.82
N MET A 63 -8.64 -7.91 13.77
CA MET A 63 -7.83 -9.11 13.60
C MET A 63 -7.80 -9.96 14.87
N HIS A 64 -7.43 -11.23 14.71
CA HIS A 64 -7.24 -12.14 15.84
C HIS A 64 -6.22 -11.57 16.83
N PRO A 65 -6.37 -11.81 18.14
CA PRO A 65 -5.48 -11.25 19.17
C PRO A 65 -4.00 -11.63 18.98
N ASP A 66 -3.73 -12.81 18.44
CA ASP A 66 -2.42 -13.40 18.17
C ASP A 66 -1.92 -13.17 16.73
N ALA A 67 -2.71 -12.50 15.87
CA ALA A 67 -2.31 -12.20 14.50
C ALA A 67 -0.98 -11.43 14.46
N ASP A 68 -0.06 -11.83 13.58
CA ASP A 68 1.17 -11.09 13.31
C ASP A 68 0.89 -9.89 12.39
N LEU A 69 0.79 -8.71 12.98
CA LEU A 69 0.57 -7.44 12.28
C LEU A 69 1.87 -6.68 11.99
N SER A 70 3.03 -7.36 12.00
CA SER A 70 4.26 -6.82 11.44
C SER A 70 4.17 -6.75 9.90
N LEU A 71 5.02 -5.93 9.25
CA LEU A 71 5.03 -5.90 7.78
C LEU A 71 5.32 -7.28 7.16
N PRO A 72 6.28 -8.09 7.66
CA PRO A 72 6.43 -9.47 7.19
C PRO A 72 5.20 -10.34 7.45
N GLY A 73 4.49 -10.14 8.57
CA GLY A 73 3.23 -10.84 8.86
C GLY A 73 2.12 -10.48 7.87
N ILE A 74 1.96 -9.19 7.58
CA ILE A 74 0.98 -8.71 6.59
C ILE A 74 1.37 -9.14 5.17
N ALA A 75 2.65 -9.18 4.82
CA ALA A 75 3.10 -9.73 3.53
C ALA A 75 2.71 -11.21 3.38
N ARG A 76 2.89 -12.03 4.44
CA ARG A 76 2.39 -13.42 4.45
C ARG A 76 0.87 -13.51 4.31
N LEU A 77 0.13 -12.59 4.95
CA LEU A 77 -1.32 -12.52 4.80
C LEU A 77 -1.74 -12.22 3.34
N VAL A 78 -0.98 -11.36 2.64
CA VAL A 78 -1.21 -11.10 1.20
C VAL A 78 -0.92 -12.35 0.37
N ALA A 79 0.14 -13.10 0.67
CA ALA A 79 0.43 -14.36 -0.01
C ALA A 79 -0.70 -15.38 0.22
N GLU A 80 -1.14 -15.57 1.47
CA GLU A 80 -2.29 -16.43 1.81
C GLU A 80 -3.56 -16.00 1.07
N PHE A 81 -3.82 -14.68 0.99
CA PHE A 81 -4.96 -14.12 0.27
C PHE A 81 -4.92 -14.48 -1.23
N MET A 82 -3.77 -14.36 -1.88
CA MET A 82 -3.60 -14.75 -3.28
C MET A 82 -3.81 -16.25 -3.48
N ASP A 83 -3.26 -17.07 -2.60
CA ASP A 83 -3.42 -18.55 -2.64
C ASP A 83 -4.88 -18.97 -2.45
N ARG A 84 -5.60 -18.36 -1.49
CA ARG A 84 -7.01 -18.66 -1.21
C ARG A 84 -7.95 -18.28 -2.36
N LEU A 85 -7.58 -17.30 -3.16
CA LEU A 85 -8.30 -16.91 -4.38
C LEU A 85 -7.77 -17.62 -5.63
N GLU A 86 -6.82 -18.56 -5.48
CA GLU A 86 -6.21 -19.32 -6.56
C GLU A 86 -5.67 -18.44 -7.69
N LEU A 87 -5.10 -17.26 -7.34
CA LEU A 87 -4.57 -16.31 -8.31
C LEU A 87 -3.24 -16.81 -8.88
N THR A 88 -3.04 -16.65 -10.19
CA THR A 88 -1.82 -17.03 -10.90
C THR A 88 -1.34 -15.90 -11.82
N ASP A 89 -0.05 -15.85 -12.12
CA ASP A 89 0.61 -14.81 -12.95
C ASP A 89 0.22 -13.37 -12.55
N VAL A 90 0.23 -13.12 -11.23
CA VAL A 90 -0.22 -11.86 -10.64
C VAL A 90 0.77 -10.74 -10.92
N THR A 91 0.28 -9.58 -11.34
CA THR A 91 1.00 -8.33 -11.20
C THR A 91 0.63 -7.70 -9.86
N LEU A 92 1.60 -7.67 -8.94
CA LEU A 92 1.40 -7.10 -7.60
C LEU A 92 1.75 -5.61 -7.61
N VAL A 93 0.79 -4.77 -7.27
CA VAL A 93 0.91 -3.30 -7.30
C VAL A 93 0.80 -2.76 -5.89
N GLY A 94 1.72 -1.90 -5.45
CA GLY A 94 1.66 -1.33 -4.11
C GLY A 94 2.00 0.16 -4.07
N ASN A 95 1.21 0.93 -3.33
CA ASN A 95 1.45 2.36 -3.08
C ASN A 95 1.70 2.60 -1.58
N ASP A 96 2.56 3.54 -1.24
CA ASP A 96 2.93 3.87 0.14
C ASP A 96 3.47 2.61 0.86
N THR A 97 2.98 2.25 2.03
CA THR A 97 3.36 1.01 2.73
C THR A 97 2.98 -0.26 1.94
N GLY A 98 1.96 -0.19 1.06
CA GLY A 98 1.65 -1.29 0.14
C GLY A 98 2.83 -1.65 -0.76
N GLY A 99 3.61 -0.67 -1.20
CA GLY A 99 4.83 -0.93 -1.97
C GLY A 99 5.96 -1.54 -1.14
N ALA A 100 6.05 -1.26 0.16
CA ALA A 100 6.95 -1.99 1.06
C ALA A 100 6.55 -3.47 1.18
N LEU A 101 5.25 -3.78 1.24
CA LEU A 101 4.76 -5.16 1.23
C LEU A 101 5.10 -5.87 -0.09
N VAL A 102 4.98 -5.18 -1.23
CA VAL A 102 5.42 -5.71 -2.53
C VAL A 102 6.90 -6.05 -2.50
N GLN A 103 7.77 -5.13 -2.03
CA GLN A 103 9.22 -5.38 -1.91
C GLN A 103 9.52 -6.58 -1.02
N LEU A 104 8.83 -6.75 0.10
CA LEU A 104 8.97 -7.92 0.97
C LEU A 104 8.60 -9.21 0.25
N LEU A 105 7.50 -9.22 -0.52
CA LEU A 105 7.07 -10.38 -1.30
C LEU A 105 8.01 -10.69 -2.47
N MET A 106 8.67 -9.70 -3.06
CA MET A 106 9.69 -9.87 -4.10
C MET A 106 10.98 -10.50 -3.58
N THR A 107 11.26 -10.38 -2.27
CA THR A 107 12.54 -10.76 -1.66
C THR A 107 12.45 -11.87 -0.61
N SER A 108 11.23 -12.24 -0.20
CA SER A 108 10.98 -13.44 0.62
C SER A 108 10.91 -14.69 -0.28
N ASP A 109 10.42 -15.81 0.25
CA ASP A 109 10.03 -16.93 -0.60
C ASP A 109 8.93 -16.44 -1.53
N VAL A 110 9.35 -16.05 -2.74
CA VAL A 110 8.48 -15.37 -3.73
C VAL A 110 7.26 -16.24 -3.97
N PRO A 111 6.03 -15.74 -3.75
CA PRO A 111 4.83 -16.52 -4.04
C PRO A 111 4.86 -17.01 -5.49
N ALA A 112 4.60 -18.29 -5.72
CA ALA A 112 4.58 -18.87 -7.06
C ALA A 112 3.64 -18.13 -8.03
N ALA A 113 2.64 -17.45 -7.48
CA ALA A 113 1.69 -16.63 -8.23
C ALA A 113 2.29 -15.30 -8.74
N LEU A 114 3.43 -14.82 -8.22
CA LEU A 114 3.96 -13.49 -8.53
C LEU A 114 4.71 -13.48 -9.86
N GLY A 115 4.13 -12.88 -10.90
CA GLY A 115 4.70 -12.73 -12.22
C GLY A 115 5.37 -11.38 -12.48
N ARG A 116 4.82 -10.29 -11.93
CA ARG A 116 5.31 -8.91 -12.12
C ARG A 116 5.10 -8.07 -10.86
N ALA A 117 5.86 -6.98 -10.70
CA ALA A 117 5.71 -6.05 -9.60
C ALA A 117 5.62 -4.59 -10.08
N VAL A 118 4.76 -3.79 -9.41
CA VAL A 118 4.67 -2.34 -9.63
C VAL A 118 4.78 -1.62 -8.29
N LEU A 119 5.79 -0.77 -8.15
CA LEU A 119 6.06 0.03 -6.96
C LEU A 119 5.65 1.48 -7.24
N VAL A 120 4.59 1.95 -6.56
CA VAL A 120 4.01 3.28 -6.79
C VAL A 120 4.32 4.17 -5.61
N SER A 121 5.19 5.18 -5.75
CA SER A 121 5.63 6.10 -4.68
C SER A 121 5.50 5.46 -3.29
N CYS A 122 6.53 4.76 -2.84
CA CYS A 122 6.39 3.85 -1.71
C CYS A 122 7.52 3.95 -0.69
N ASP A 123 7.29 3.42 0.49
CA ASP A 123 8.30 3.24 1.52
C ASP A 123 9.47 2.42 0.97
N ALA A 124 10.68 2.92 1.13
CA ALA A 124 11.90 2.26 0.70
C ALA A 124 13.13 2.72 1.50
N PHE A 125 14.12 1.86 1.59
CA PHE A 125 15.41 2.14 2.20
C PHE A 125 15.30 2.64 3.65
N ASP A 126 15.99 3.73 3.97
CA ASP A 126 16.08 4.36 5.28
C ASP A 126 15.01 5.44 5.52
N ASN A 127 14.20 5.82 4.50
CA ASN A 127 13.04 6.71 4.67
C ASN A 127 11.82 5.95 5.20
N PHE A 128 12.00 5.22 6.31
CA PHE A 128 10.93 4.45 6.93
C PHE A 128 10.98 4.59 8.46
N PRO A 129 9.91 5.06 9.16
CA PRO A 129 8.64 5.56 8.62
C PRO A 129 8.84 6.86 7.82
N PRO A 130 8.08 7.09 6.74
CA PRO A 130 8.36 8.14 5.78
C PRO A 130 7.96 9.53 6.27
N GLY A 131 8.82 10.49 6.01
CA GLY A 131 8.57 11.91 6.24
C GLY A 131 8.10 12.27 7.66
N LEU A 132 7.46 13.41 7.80
CA LEU A 132 6.86 13.85 9.06
C LEU A 132 5.56 13.08 9.38
N THR A 133 4.78 12.73 8.37
CA THR A 133 3.51 12.01 8.49
C THR A 133 3.73 10.65 9.15
N GLY A 134 4.59 9.82 8.58
CA GLY A 134 4.88 8.48 9.12
C GLY A 134 5.49 8.55 10.53
N LYS A 135 6.44 9.47 10.76
CA LYS A 135 7.08 9.67 12.06
C LYS A 135 6.08 10.10 13.15
N THR A 136 5.16 11.01 12.83
CA THR A 136 4.11 11.46 13.75
C THR A 136 3.13 10.34 14.07
N LEU A 137 2.70 9.60 13.08
CA LEU A 137 1.77 8.48 13.24
C LEU A 137 2.39 7.37 14.10
N VAL A 138 3.62 6.99 13.82
CA VAL A 138 4.37 5.99 14.62
C VAL A 138 4.60 6.46 16.05
N ALA A 139 4.89 7.75 16.26
CA ALA A 139 5.00 8.33 17.60
C ALA A 139 3.67 8.23 18.38
N ALA A 140 2.54 8.54 17.71
CA ALA A 140 1.21 8.38 18.29
C ALA A 140 0.88 6.91 18.61
N GLY A 141 1.39 5.94 17.85
CA GLY A 141 1.25 4.51 18.12
C GLY A 141 1.89 4.01 19.42
N LYS A 142 2.74 4.83 20.08
CA LYS A 142 3.25 4.53 21.42
C LYS A 142 2.19 4.69 22.50
N LEU A 143 1.15 5.47 22.24
CA LEU A 143 0.04 5.70 23.17
C LEU A 143 -0.76 4.40 23.39
N PRO A 144 -1.40 4.22 24.54
CA PRO A 144 -2.44 3.22 24.72
C PRO A 144 -3.58 3.42 23.71
N PRO A 145 -4.28 2.36 23.25
CA PRO A 145 -5.28 2.46 22.20
C PRO A 145 -6.40 3.50 22.45
N GLY A 146 -6.80 3.71 23.72
CA GLY A 146 -7.78 4.73 24.09
C GLY A 146 -7.27 6.15 23.85
N LEU A 147 -6.03 6.45 24.30
CA LEU A 147 -5.40 7.76 24.08
C LEU A 147 -5.04 7.99 22.63
N PHE A 148 -4.61 6.94 21.92
CA PHE A 148 -4.44 6.98 20.46
C PHE A 148 -5.74 7.36 19.76
N GLY A 149 -6.86 6.73 20.16
CA GLY A 149 -8.19 7.07 19.63
C GLY A 149 -8.58 8.52 19.90
N LEU A 150 -8.30 9.05 21.09
CA LEU A 150 -8.54 10.46 21.42
C LEU A 150 -7.67 11.39 20.53
N PHE A 151 -6.40 11.07 20.39
CA PHE A 151 -5.50 11.79 19.47
C PHE A 151 -6.04 11.78 18.03
N MET A 152 -6.55 10.66 17.55
CA MET A 152 -7.10 10.54 16.19
C MET A 152 -8.40 11.32 15.98
N GLN A 153 -9.17 11.70 17.03
CA GLN A 153 -10.42 12.46 16.85
C GLN A 153 -10.22 13.79 16.09
N GLN A 154 -9.06 14.40 16.19
CA GLN A 154 -8.72 15.62 15.43
C GLN A 154 -8.81 15.41 13.90
N MET A 155 -8.65 14.17 13.41
CA MET A 155 -8.77 13.84 11.99
C MET A 155 -10.20 14.01 11.45
N ARG A 156 -11.21 14.25 12.29
CA ARG A 156 -12.54 14.69 11.86
C ARG A 156 -12.51 16.05 11.19
N LEU A 157 -11.54 16.90 11.57
CA LEU A 157 -11.40 18.24 11.05
C LEU A 157 -10.65 18.21 9.71
N ARG A 158 -11.27 18.74 8.65
CA ARG A 158 -10.65 18.85 7.31
C ARG A 158 -9.29 19.58 7.35
N ALA A 159 -9.21 20.67 8.13
CA ALA A 159 -7.99 21.42 8.26
C ALA A 159 -6.82 20.56 8.79
N VAL A 160 -7.09 19.67 9.76
CA VAL A 160 -6.09 18.76 10.31
C VAL A 160 -5.66 17.71 9.29
N ARG A 161 -6.60 17.10 8.56
CA ARG A 161 -6.27 16.10 7.52
C ARG A 161 -5.36 16.67 6.43
N ARG A 162 -5.43 17.97 6.16
CA ARG A 162 -4.62 18.68 5.15
C ARG A 162 -3.29 19.21 5.66
N LEU A 163 -2.95 18.98 6.92
CA LEU A 163 -1.64 19.34 7.43
C LEU A 163 -0.54 18.45 6.86
N PRO A 164 0.69 18.94 6.72
CA PRO A 164 1.86 18.15 6.30
C PRO A 164 2.15 16.94 7.17
N ILE A 165 1.81 16.99 8.45
CA ILE A 165 1.97 15.89 9.42
C ILE A 165 0.84 14.84 9.35
N ALA A 166 -0.16 15.08 8.50
CA ALA A 166 -1.27 14.18 8.24
C ALA A 166 -1.24 13.74 6.75
N PHE A 167 -2.26 14.05 5.96
CA PHE A 167 -2.34 13.64 4.55
C PHE A 167 -2.04 14.76 3.54
N GLY A 168 -1.82 16.00 4.01
CA GLY A 168 -1.69 17.15 3.12
C GLY A 168 -0.45 17.11 2.20
N TRP A 169 0.57 16.33 2.55
CA TRP A 169 1.72 16.09 1.71
C TRP A 169 1.66 14.76 0.94
N LEU A 170 0.66 13.92 1.23
CA LEU A 170 0.47 12.65 0.55
C LEU A 170 -0.42 12.78 -0.69
N THR A 171 -1.39 13.73 -0.70
CA THR A 171 -2.30 13.94 -1.82
C THR A 171 -2.87 15.37 -1.82
N GLU A 172 -3.09 15.91 -3.00
CA GLU A 172 -3.78 17.20 -3.17
C GLU A 172 -5.31 17.04 -3.22
N ARG A 173 -5.79 15.91 -3.75
CA ARG A 173 -7.20 15.70 -4.15
C ARG A 173 -7.96 14.75 -3.24
N GLY A 174 -7.29 14.04 -2.33
CA GLY A 174 -7.80 12.89 -1.59
C GLY A 174 -8.59 13.16 -0.30
N ASP A 175 -8.92 14.40 0.11
CA ASP A 175 -9.50 14.67 1.44
C ASP A 175 -10.79 13.89 1.75
N ALA A 176 -11.66 13.69 0.75
CA ALA A 176 -12.90 12.92 0.94
C ALA A 176 -12.61 11.42 1.23
N SER A 177 -11.65 10.84 0.53
CA SER A 177 -11.20 9.47 0.76
C SER A 177 -10.55 9.33 2.14
N VAL A 178 -9.66 10.26 2.51
CA VAL A 178 -9.04 10.30 3.86
C VAL A 178 -10.12 10.37 4.95
N ALA A 179 -11.15 11.20 4.78
CA ALA A 179 -12.23 11.30 5.76
C ALA A 179 -12.96 9.95 5.96
N ARG A 180 -13.15 9.17 4.89
CA ARG A 180 -13.74 7.81 4.95
C ARG A 180 -12.82 6.82 5.64
N TRP A 181 -11.54 6.78 5.26
CA TRP A 181 -10.54 5.86 5.80
C TRP A 181 -10.32 6.03 7.31
N MET A 182 -10.55 7.23 7.84
CA MET A 182 -10.44 7.47 9.27
C MET A 182 -11.60 6.89 10.08
N GLN A 183 -12.78 6.61 9.49
CA GLN A 183 -13.97 6.21 10.24
C GLN A 183 -13.77 4.95 11.11
N PRO A 184 -13.16 3.85 10.64
CA PRO A 184 -12.97 2.67 11.49
C PRO A 184 -12.13 2.96 12.74
N VAL A 185 -11.00 3.64 12.61
CA VAL A 185 -10.14 3.97 13.76
C VAL A 185 -10.80 4.96 14.72
N LEU A 186 -11.63 5.87 14.21
CA LEU A 186 -12.35 6.85 15.03
C LEU A 186 -13.49 6.24 15.84
N THR A 187 -14.11 5.16 15.35
CA THR A 187 -15.33 4.60 15.91
C THR A 187 -15.15 3.24 16.58
N GLN A 188 -14.20 2.42 16.15
CA GLN A 188 -14.07 1.02 16.55
C GLN A 188 -12.84 0.78 17.45
N ALA A 189 -13.07 0.30 18.67
CA ALA A 189 -11.99 0.02 19.63
C ALA A 189 -11.06 -1.12 19.16
N GLY A 190 -11.59 -2.13 18.47
CA GLY A 190 -10.82 -3.24 17.90
C GLY A 190 -9.82 -2.72 16.86
N ILE A 191 -10.28 -1.90 15.93
CA ILE A 191 -9.43 -1.31 14.88
C ILE A 191 -8.34 -0.41 15.49
N ARG A 192 -8.65 0.37 16.52
CA ARG A 192 -7.63 1.15 17.24
C ARG A 192 -6.53 0.26 17.87
N ARG A 193 -6.90 -0.88 18.44
CA ARG A 193 -5.93 -1.84 19.00
C ARG A 193 -5.01 -2.38 17.91
N ASP A 194 -5.57 -2.80 16.79
CA ASP A 194 -4.82 -3.35 15.68
C ASP A 194 -3.93 -2.28 15.04
N THR A 195 -4.44 -1.06 14.83
CA THR A 195 -3.65 0.06 14.34
C THR A 195 -2.43 0.34 15.23
N VAL A 196 -2.62 0.38 16.56
CA VAL A 196 -1.51 0.57 17.49
C VAL A 196 -0.50 -0.58 17.44
N ARG A 197 -0.95 -1.84 17.26
CA ARG A 197 -0.06 -3.00 17.06
C ARG A 197 0.77 -2.83 15.77
N VAL A 198 0.14 -2.49 14.66
CA VAL A 198 0.81 -2.21 13.38
C VAL A 198 1.85 -1.10 13.53
N LEU A 199 1.49 0.05 14.11
CA LEU A 199 2.40 1.18 14.26
C LEU A 199 3.61 0.86 15.13
N ARG A 200 3.44 0.04 16.17
CA ARG A 200 4.54 -0.47 17.00
C ARG A 200 5.45 -1.42 16.22
N ALA A 201 4.87 -2.28 15.39
CA ALA A 201 5.62 -3.17 14.51
C ALA A 201 6.38 -2.40 13.43
N VAL A 202 5.77 -1.38 12.83
CA VAL A 202 6.43 -0.44 11.90
C VAL A 202 7.63 0.23 12.57
N ALA A 203 7.46 0.74 13.79
CA ALA A 203 8.57 1.33 14.55
C ALA A 203 9.70 0.33 14.84
N ALA A 204 9.38 -0.92 15.10
CA ALA A 204 10.38 -1.99 15.31
C ALA A 204 11.10 -2.33 14.00
N SER A 205 10.38 -2.48 12.91
CA SER A 205 10.91 -2.75 11.57
C SER A 205 11.85 -1.64 11.09
N ALA A 206 11.48 -0.39 11.32
CA ALA A 206 12.32 0.77 10.99
C ALA A 206 13.65 0.75 11.76
N ARG A 207 13.60 0.51 13.07
CA ARG A 207 14.83 0.39 13.88
C ARG A 207 15.70 -0.79 13.49
N GLY A 208 15.09 -1.88 13.04
CA GLY A 208 15.79 -3.07 12.54
C GLY A 208 16.32 -2.96 11.14
N GLY A 209 16.11 -1.83 10.44
CA GLY A 209 16.56 -1.64 9.06
C GLY A 209 15.89 -2.57 8.05
N LEU A 210 14.63 -2.97 8.29
CA LEU A 210 13.91 -3.95 7.46
C LEU A 210 13.97 -3.63 5.96
N LEU A 211 13.62 -2.40 5.57
CA LEU A 211 13.57 -2.03 4.15
C LEU A 211 14.96 -1.81 3.54
N VAL A 212 15.96 -1.49 4.35
CA VAL A 212 17.38 -1.46 3.89
C VAL A 212 17.82 -2.87 3.53
N ALA A 213 17.63 -3.84 4.42
CA ALA A 213 17.95 -5.24 4.17
C ALA A 213 17.12 -5.83 3.02
N THR A 214 15.83 -5.44 2.89
CA THR A 214 14.98 -5.85 1.76
C THR A 214 15.55 -5.33 0.44
N ALA A 215 15.98 -4.06 0.40
CA ALA A 215 16.53 -3.45 -0.81
C ALA A 215 17.83 -4.14 -1.30
N GLU A 216 18.65 -4.66 -0.39
CA GLU A 216 19.86 -5.43 -0.75
C GLU A 216 19.53 -6.72 -1.52
N ARG A 217 18.32 -7.26 -1.36
CA ARG A 217 17.85 -8.48 -2.01
C ARG A 217 17.02 -8.23 -3.28
N LEU A 218 16.60 -6.99 -3.57
CA LEU A 218 15.86 -6.67 -4.81
C LEU A 218 16.54 -7.14 -6.10
N PRO A 219 17.91 -7.15 -6.21
CA PRO A 219 18.59 -7.72 -7.38
C PRO A 219 18.34 -9.23 -7.62
N GLU A 220 17.81 -9.95 -6.63
CA GLU A 220 17.44 -11.37 -6.75
C GLU A 220 16.12 -11.55 -7.52
N PHE A 221 15.26 -10.54 -7.58
CA PHE A 221 13.98 -10.58 -8.28
C PHE A 221 14.19 -10.45 -9.80
N LYS A 222 13.95 -11.55 -10.54
CA LYS A 222 14.24 -11.65 -11.99
C LYS A 222 13.03 -11.38 -12.89
N HIS A 223 11.86 -11.17 -12.31
CA HIS A 223 10.65 -10.85 -13.07
C HIS A 223 10.60 -9.35 -13.42
N PRO A 224 9.79 -8.95 -14.43
CA PRO A 224 9.59 -7.55 -14.77
C PRO A 224 9.09 -6.73 -13.58
N ALA A 225 9.65 -5.55 -13.41
CA ALA A 225 9.25 -4.63 -12.35
C ALA A 225 9.15 -3.20 -12.89
N LEU A 226 8.11 -2.48 -12.46
CA LEU A 226 7.88 -1.08 -12.80
C LEU A 226 7.91 -0.24 -11.51
N VAL A 227 8.64 0.85 -11.54
CA VAL A 227 8.63 1.87 -10.50
C VAL A 227 7.90 3.10 -11.06
N VAL A 228 6.81 3.50 -10.43
CA VAL A 228 6.04 4.70 -10.77
C VAL A 228 6.22 5.71 -9.66
N TRP A 229 6.75 6.89 -9.95
CA TRP A 229 7.09 7.85 -8.91
C TRP A 229 6.49 9.22 -9.18
N ALA A 230 5.94 9.85 -8.14
CA ALA A 230 5.43 11.21 -8.26
C ALA A 230 6.59 12.20 -8.33
N SER A 231 6.59 13.06 -9.35
CA SER A 231 7.66 14.06 -9.54
C SER A 231 7.69 15.12 -8.44
N GLU A 232 6.55 15.38 -7.80
CA GLU A 232 6.38 16.38 -6.76
C GLU A 232 6.18 15.77 -5.37
N ASP A 233 6.62 14.51 -5.18
CA ASP A 233 6.47 13.79 -3.91
C ASP A 233 7.18 14.54 -2.78
N ARG A 234 6.45 14.80 -1.69
CA ARG A 234 6.94 15.55 -0.52
C ARG A 234 7.29 14.64 0.65
N VAL A 235 7.04 13.35 0.51
CA VAL A 235 7.19 12.35 1.57
C VAL A 235 8.17 11.27 1.18
N MET A 236 8.09 10.80 -0.07
CA MET A 236 8.99 9.80 -0.63
C MET A 236 10.07 10.51 -1.48
N PRO A 237 11.35 10.46 -1.10
CA PRO A 237 12.42 11.10 -1.86
C PRO A 237 12.46 10.65 -3.32
N ARG A 238 12.59 11.60 -4.24
CA ARG A 238 12.56 11.33 -5.69
C ARG A 238 13.65 10.34 -6.13
N GLU A 239 14.83 10.45 -5.52
CA GLU A 239 15.97 9.56 -5.76
C GLU A 239 15.68 8.10 -5.37
N HIS A 240 14.71 7.86 -4.49
CA HIS A 240 14.34 6.48 -4.14
C HIS A 240 13.69 5.74 -5.32
N GLY A 241 12.90 6.44 -6.14
CA GLY A 241 12.32 5.85 -7.36
C GLY A 241 13.40 5.37 -8.34
N SER A 242 14.35 6.23 -8.68
CA SER A 242 15.45 5.87 -9.59
C SER A 242 16.36 4.79 -9.00
N ARG A 243 16.62 4.85 -7.69
CA ARG A 243 17.43 3.84 -7.00
C ARG A 243 16.75 2.47 -6.97
N LEU A 244 15.43 2.41 -6.71
CA LEU A 244 14.65 1.16 -6.77
C LEU A 244 14.72 0.55 -8.18
N ALA A 245 14.44 1.36 -9.21
CA ALA A 245 14.50 0.89 -10.60
C ALA A 245 15.88 0.35 -10.98
N ALA A 246 16.96 1.00 -10.52
CA ALA A 246 18.33 0.59 -10.79
C ALA A 246 18.75 -0.72 -10.08
N LEU A 247 18.13 -1.05 -8.94
CA LEU A 247 18.38 -2.31 -8.22
C LEU A 247 17.70 -3.51 -8.88
N LEU A 248 16.65 -3.30 -9.64
CA LEU A 248 15.83 -4.34 -10.25
C LEU A 248 16.39 -4.73 -11.62
N PRO A 249 16.77 -6.00 -11.85
CA PRO A 249 17.42 -6.43 -13.12
C PRO A 249 16.56 -6.17 -14.36
N VAL A 250 15.23 -6.19 -14.23
CA VAL A 250 14.25 -5.89 -15.28
C VAL A 250 13.37 -4.73 -14.81
N GLY A 251 14.01 -3.70 -14.23
CA GLY A 251 13.36 -2.53 -13.66
C GLY A 251 13.16 -1.42 -14.69
N GLN A 252 12.00 -0.77 -14.63
CA GLN A 252 11.66 0.43 -15.41
C GLN A 252 11.23 1.54 -14.45
N LEU A 253 11.47 2.80 -14.80
CA LEU A 253 11.00 3.98 -14.06
C LEU A 253 10.10 4.83 -14.93
N VAL A 254 8.95 5.22 -14.38
CA VAL A 254 8.07 6.24 -14.96
C VAL A 254 7.78 7.28 -13.89
N GLU A 255 8.00 8.55 -14.19
CA GLU A 255 7.62 9.66 -13.31
C GLU A 255 6.25 10.20 -13.73
N VAL A 256 5.44 10.57 -12.73
CA VAL A 256 4.09 11.11 -12.92
C VAL A 256 4.07 12.54 -12.39
N GLU A 257 3.78 13.49 -13.25
CA GLU A 257 3.64 14.91 -12.91
C GLU A 257 2.30 15.20 -12.22
N ASP A 258 2.18 16.37 -11.59
CA ASP A 258 0.97 16.86 -10.92
C ASP A 258 0.40 15.84 -9.92
N SER A 259 1.29 15.23 -9.14
CA SER A 259 0.93 14.23 -8.13
C SER A 259 1.91 14.20 -6.97
N TYR A 260 1.38 13.82 -5.80
CA TYR A 260 2.15 13.47 -4.62
C TYR A 260 2.15 11.95 -4.43
N THR A 261 2.54 11.48 -3.25
CA THR A 261 2.67 10.05 -2.92
C THR A 261 1.46 9.20 -3.35
N LEU A 262 0.23 9.73 -3.18
CA LEU A 262 -1.00 9.01 -3.52
C LEU A 262 -1.39 9.25 -4.99
N ILE A 263 -0.51 8.85 -5.93
CA ILE A 263 -0.78 8.89 -7.38
C ILE A 263 -2.14 8.28 -7.74
N PRO A 264 -2.61 7.17 -7.10
CA PRO A 264 -3.94 6.61 -7.39
C PRO A 264 -5.10 7.57 -7.18
N LEU A 265 -4.94 8.61 -6.34
CA LEU A 265 -5.94 9.67 -6.12
C LEU A 265 -5.69 10.90 -6.98
N ASP A 266 -4.43 11.26 -7.15
CA ASP A 266 -4.05 12.51 -7.82
C ASP A 266 -4.09 12.37 -9.35
N GLN A 267 -3.61 11.23 -9.89
CA GLN A 267 -3.52 10.94 -11.33
C GLN A 267 -4.04 9.51 -11.67
N PRO A 268 -5.29 9.16 -11.33
CA PRO A 268 -5.81 7.79 -11.45
C PRO A 268 -5.81 7.26 -12.89
N ALA A 269 -6.18 8.10 -13.88
CA ALA A 269 -6.24 7.70 -15.29
C ALA A 269 -4.82 7.47 -15.85
N ARG A 270 -3.87 8.35 -15.51
CA ARG A 270 -2.48 8.20 -15.95
C ARG A 270 -1.82 6.96 -15.35
N LEU A 271 -2.10 6.67 -14.07
CA LEU A 271 -1.60 5.46 -13.43
C LEU A 271 -2.19 4.20 -14.07
N ALA A 272 -3.48 4.21 -14.40
CA ALA A 272 -4.13 3.09 -15.07
C ALA A 272 -3.50 2.83 -16.46
N GLU A 273 -3.24 3.88 -17.25
CA GLU A 273 -2.58 3.79 -18.55
C GLU A 273 -1.18 3.17 -18.42
N ILE A 274 -0.34 3.69 -17.49
CA ILE A 274 1.03 3.22 -17.24
C ILE A 274 1.03 1.72 -16.85
N ILE A 275 0.14 1.31 -15.95
CA ILE A 275 0.04 -0.10 -15.53
C ILE A 275 -0.45 -0.97 -16.70
N GLY A 276 -1.43 -0.50 -17.49
CA GLY A 276 -1.94 -1.20 -18.66
C GLY A 276 -0.86 -1.43 -19.73
N GLU A 277 -0.05 -0.40 -20.04
CA GLU A 277 1.08 -0.51 -20.95
C GLU A 277 2.12 -1.53 -20.47
N PHE A 278 2.46 -1.50 -19.17
CA PHE A 278 3.44 -2.40 -18.57
C PHE A 278 2.99 -3.87 -18.58
N THR A 279 1.71 -4.13 -18.41
CA THR A 279 1.16 -5.49 -18.42
C THR A 279 0.89 -6.01 -19.84
N GLY A 280 1.05 -5.17 -20.86
CA GLY A 280 0.83 -5.51 -22.26
C GLY A 280 -0.65 -5.67 -22.64
N ALA A 281 -1.57 -5.19 -21.81
CA ALA A 281 -3.00 -5.21 -22.09
C ALA A 281 -3.41 -4.13 -23.12
N VAL A 282 -2.65 -3.02 -23.19
CA VAL A 282 -2.89 -1.99 -24.22
C VAL A 282 -2.41 -2.51 -25.57
N LYS A 283 -3.31 -2.99 -26.41
CA LYS A 283 -3.02 -3.24 -27.84
C LYS A 283 -2.59 -1.92 -28.46
N ALA A 284 -1.41 -1.92 -29.10
CA ALA A 284 -1.02 -0.81 -29.97
C ALA A 284 -2.20 -0.48 -30.90
N ARG A 285 -2.73 0.74 -30.80
CA ARG A 285 -3.78 1.25 -31.68
C ARG A 285 -3.25 1.50 -33.07
#